data_96176c6a7000ea3cdf093dd48828e6c6
#
_entry.id   96176c6a7000ea3cdf093dd48828e6c6
#
_cell.length_a   1.000
_cell.length_b   1.000
_cell.length_c   1.000
_cell.angle_alpha   90.00
_cell.angle_beta   90.00
_cell.angle_gamma   90.00
#
_symmetry.space_group_name_H-M   'P 1'
#
loop_
_entity.id
_entity.type
_entity.pdbx_description
1 polymer ?
#
loop_
_entity_poly.entity_id
_entity_poly.type
_entity_poly.pdbx_seq_one_letter_code
_entity_poly.pdbx_strand_id
1 'polypeptide(L)'
;MAKLTLSDDTVASLRVNGAQAHTEFFDADVPGLFVDVQRGGRKTFRVRHSVAGRIKVKTLGDTGQISLAKARAIAVELRGGNAWRFNPLPFPSIVVDAAAAPTPDMTLSEFFLDHYLPYVKSYKRSWTTDECMIRVHLVRHLGSFVMAQMKPPAIAQFVVQMREAGYAAGTCNRALVLIRYGFSLAVRWEFPGFLLNPMRDIRNLRDDNKRERFLSDAELHQLIKIVAESDNTVLLHIVLFLTYTGARKREVLDARWDDVNWDSLSWRIPITKSGKVRHIPLSKGAQRLLLERRNAQNTKKVALADLGTPFIFANPKTLRPFVSVYYSWDTVRKKSGLAGLRMHDLRHSFASFLVNAGRSLYEVQELLGHADIRTTSRYAHLSRERLNAAVEVIAPEVPWRK
;
A
#
# COMPACT_ATOMS: atom_id res chain seq x y z
N MET A 1 -16.55 -27.01 4.55
CA MET A 1 -15.57 -27.33 3.50
C MET A 1 -14.21 -27.41 4.17
N ALA A 2 -13.56 -28.55 4.13
CA ALA A 2 -12.26 -28.75 4.78
C ALA A 2 -11.17 -28.09 3.92
N LYS A 3 -10.39 -27.19 4.51
CA LYS A 3 -9.16 -26.67 3.92
C LYS A 3 -8.03 -27.58 4.36
N LEU A 4 -7.27 -28.09 3.41
CA LEU A 4 -6.13 -28.97 3.65
C LEU A 4 -4.88 -28.30 3.09
N THR A 5 -3.76 -28.40 3.77
CA THR A 5 -2.47 -28.10 3.16
C THR A 5 -2.18 -29.25 2.19
N LEU A 6 -2.33 -28.96 0.88
CA LEU A 6 -2.10 -29.97 -0.15
C LEU A 6 -0.59 -30.18 -0.33
N SER A 7 -0.19 -31.45 -0.39
CA SER A 7 1.11 -31.91 -0.89
C SER A 7 0.87 -32.92 -1.99
N ASP A 8 1.87 -33.28 -2.79
CA ASP A 8 1.73 -34.25 -3.85
C ASP A 8 1.27 -35.62 -3.25
N ASP A 9 1.77 -36.00 -2.07
CA ASP A 9 1.38 -37.20 -1.36
C ASP A 9 -0.07 -37.14 -0.84
N THR A 10 -0.46 -35.98 -0.26
CA THR A 10 -1.86 -35.78 0.15
C THR A 10 -2.79 -35.80 -1.05
N VAL A 11 -2.47 -35.18 -2.16
CA VAL A 11 -3.26 -35.23 -3.40
C VAL A 11 -3.39 -36.66 -3.91
N ALA A 12 -2.33 -37.46 -3.84
CA ALA A 12 -2.36 -38.85 -4.22
C ALA A 12 -3.31 -39.70 -3.34
N SER A 13 -3.40 -39.41 -2.04
CA SER A 13 -4.21 -40.14 -1.07
C SER A 13 -5.69 -39.71 -1.03
N LEU A 14 -6.09 -38.57 -1.58
CA LEU A 14 -7.47 -38.07 -1.54
C LEU A 14 -8.46 -39.09 -2.15
N ARG A 15 -9.60 -39.24 -1.51
CA ARG A 15 -10.72 -40.09 -1.96
C ARG A 15 -12.04 -39.36 -1.78
N VAL A 16 -13.05 -39.78 -2.48
CA VAL A 16 -14.42 -39.24 -2.34
C VAL A 16 -15.00 -39.61 -0.99
N ASN A 17 -15.65 -38.68 -0.33
CA ASN A 17 -16.32 -38.94 0.95
C ASN A 17 -17.71 -39.53 0.76
N GLY A 18 -17.89 -40.79 1.23
CA GLY A 18 -19.19 -41.43 1.28
C GLY A 18 -19.84 -41.69 -0.08
N ALA A 19 -21.15 -41.48 -0.17
CA ALA A 19 -21.96 -41.72 -1.36
C ALA A 19 -21.94 -40.57 -2.40
N GLN A 20 -21.12 -39.53 -2.23
CA GLN A 20 -21.08 -38.37 -3.12
C GLN A 20 -20.50 -38.74 -4.50
N ALA A 21 -20.94 -38.04 -5.55
CA ALA A 21 -20.42 -38.23 -6.89
C ALA A 21 -18.99 -37.63 -7.06
N HIS A 22 -18.67 -36.60 -6.31
CA HIS A 22 -17.36 -35.98 -6.25
C HIS A 22 -17.17 -35.23 -4.91
N THR A 23 -15.90 -34.94 -4.55
CA THR A 23 -15.56 -34.22 -3.33
C THR A 23 -14.49 -33.17 -3.67
N GLU A 24 -14.68 -31.93 -3.19
CA GLU A 24 -13.75 -30.81 -3.38
C GLU A 24 -12.87 -30.62 -2.14
N PHE A 25 -11.56 -30.67 -2.32
CA PHE A 25 -10.56 -30.43 -1.26
C PHE A 25 -9.82 -29.14 -1.56
N PHE A 26 -10.05 -28.12 -0.73
CA PHE A 26 -9.48 -26.78 -0.94
C PHE A 26 -8.07 -26.68 -0.40
N ASP A 27 -7.19 -26.08 -1.20
CA ASP A 27 -5.82 -25.75 -0.79
C ASP A 27 -5.84 -24.64 0.28
N ALA A 28 -5.14 -24.88 1.40
CA ALA A 28 -4.98 -23.91 2.46
C ALA A 28 -4.04 -22.74 2.03
N ASP A 29 -3.07 -23.03 1.15
CA ASP A 29 -2.01 -22.09 0.76
C ASP A 29 -2.45 -21.16 -0.37
N VAL A 30 -3.21 -21.69 -1.35
CA VAL A 30 -3.70 -20.90 -2.48
C VAL A 30 -5.23 -20.80 -2.43
N PRO A 31 -5.78 -19.69 -1.92
CA PRO A 31 -7.21 -19.51 -1.80
C PRO A 31 -7.92 -19.69 -3.14
N GLY A 32 -8.93 -20.55 -3.17
CA GLY A 32 -9.72 -20.84 -4.36
C GLY A 32 -9.18 -21.94 -5.24
N LEU A 33 -7.94 -22.41 -5.05
CA LEU A 33 -7.45 -23.66 -5.63
C LEU A 33 -8.06 -24.83 -4.89
N PHE A 34 -8.47 -25.86 -5.59
CA PHE A 34 -8.98 -27.10 -5.01
C PHE A 34 -8.76 -28.30 -5.94
N VAL A 35 -8.71 -29.47 -5.34
CA VAL A 35 -8.71 -30.74 -6.06
C VAL A 35 -10.14 -31.28 -6.08
N ASP A 36 -10.68 -31.47 -7.25
CA ASP A 36 -11.97 -32.13 -7.48
C ASP A 36 -11.70 -33.62 -7.69
N VAL A 37 -12.11 -34.44 -6.72
CA VAL A 37 -11.94 -35.90 -6.74
C VAL A 37 -13.28 -36.53 -7.13
N GLN A 38 -13.32 -37.24 -8.22
CA GLN A 38 -14.53 -37.95 -8.70
C GLN A 38 -14.58 -39.38 -8.17
N ARG A 39 -15.77 -39.95 -8.13
CA ARG A 39 -16.01 -41.32 -7.64
C ARG A 39 -15.22 -42.40 -8.41
N GLY A 40 -14.94 -42.14 -9.69
CA GLY A 40 -14.08 -42.99 -10.52
C GLY A 40 -12.57 -42.83 -10.28
N GLY A 41 -12.16 -42.11 -9.23
CA GLY A 41 -10.76 -41.92 -8.86
C GLY A 41 -10.04 -40.78 -9.63
N ARG A 42 -10.68 -40.16 -10.63
CA ARG A 42 -10.10 -39.03 -11.35
C ARG A 42 -9.96 -37.85 -10.43
N LYS A 43 -8.79 -37.17 -10.46
CA LYS A 43 -8.47 -36.01 -9.66
C LYS A 43 -8.05 -34.86 -10.58
N THR A 44 -8.66 -33.71 -10.40
CA THR A 44 -8.44 -32.54 -11.29
C THR A 44 -8.21 -31.31 -10.46
N PHE A 45 -7.15 -30.57 -10.74
CA PHE A 45 -6.92 -29.25 -10.18
C PHE A 45 -7.87 -28.24 -10.82
N ARG A 46 -8.59 -27.51 -9.98
CA ARG A 46 -9.54 -26.47 -10.38
C ARG A 46 -9.37 -25.22 -9.52
N VAL A 47 -9.71 -24.05 -10.04
CA VAL A 47 -9.63 -22.79 -9.30
C VAL A 47 -10.93 -22.00 -9.39
N ARG A 48 -11.39 -21.50 -8.25
CA ARG A 48 -12.46 -20.50 -8.17
C ARG A 48 -11.84 -19.10 -8.20
N HIS A 49 -12.19 -18.30 -9.19
CA HIS A 49 -11.72 -16.93 -9.36
C HIS A 49 -12.88 -16.01 -9.73
N SER A 50 -12.75 -14.73 -9.41
CA SER A 50 -13.76 -13.71 -9.74
C SER A 50 -13.42 -13.04 -11.09
N VAL A 51 -14.38 -13.05 -11.99
CA VAL A 51 -14.31 -12.31 -13.25
C VAL A 51 -15.50 -11.34 -13.32
N ALA A 52 -15.23 -10.05 -13.35
CA ALA A 52 -16.26 -9.00 -13.36
C ALA A 52 -17.30 -9.17 -12.22
N GLY A 53 -16.83 -9.48 -11.00
CA GLY A 53 -17.70 -9.65 -9.81
C GLY A 53 -18.44 -11.00 -9.72
N ARG A 54 -18.32 -11.88 -10.72
CA ARG A 54 -18.94 -13.23 -10.72
C ARG A 54 -17.88 -14.29 -10.45
N ILE A 55 -18.22 -15.25 -9.59
CA ILE A 55 -17.36 -16.40 -9.32
C ILE A 55 -17.44 -17.37 -10.49
N LYS A 56 -16.28 -17.68 -11.10
CA LYS A 56 -16.13 -18.73 -12.12
C LYS A 56 -15.20 -19.82 -11.63
N VAL A 57 -15.40 -21.04 -12.07
CA VAL A 57 -14.53 -22.19 -11.83
C VAL A 57 -13.82 -22.51 -13.14
N LYS A 58 -12.49 -22.57 -13.10
CA LYS A 58 -11.66 -22.97 -14.24
C LYS A 58 -10.93 -24.27 -13.89
N THR A 59 -10.95 -25.23 -14.79
CA THR A 59 -10.15 -26.44 -14.71
C THR A 59 -8.72 -26.12 -15.15
N LEU A 60 -7.72 -26.54 -14.35
CA LEU A 60 -6.31 -26.29 -14.61
C LEU A 60 -5.65 -27.48 -15.29
N GLY A 61 -6.02 -28.69 -14.90
CA GLY A 61 -5.50 -29.94 -15.48
C GLY A 61 -5.70 -31.13 -14.55
N ASP A 62 -5.41 -32.31 -15.05
CA ASP A 62 -5.43 -33.56 -14.28
C ASP A 62 -4.19 -33.62 -13.38
N THR A 63 -4.34 -34.17 -12.15
CA THR A 63 -3.23 -34.29 -11.19
C THR A 63 -2.11 -35.20 -11.64
N GLY A 64 -2.36 -36.08 -12.62
CA GLY A 64 -1.31 -36.85 -13.29
C GLY A 64 -0.57 -36.12 -14.39
N GLN A 65 -1.09 -34.98 -14.88
CA GLN A 65 -0.51 -34.22 -16.00
C GLN A 65 0.19 -32.94 -15.56
N ILE A 66 -0.25 -32.33 -14.46
CA ILE A 66 0.37 -31.13 -13.92
C ILE A 66 0.69 -31.32 -12.44
N SER A 67 1.85 -30.84 -12.00
CA SER A 67 2.23 -30.84 -10.60
C SER A 67 1.40 -29.84 -9.77
N LEU A 68 1.29 -30.06 -8.46
CA LEU A 68 0.65 -29.14 -7.55
C LEU A 68 1.30 -27.74 -7.60
N ALA A 69 2.61 -27.66 -7.71
CA ALA A 69 3.34 -26.40 -7.85
C ALA A 69 2.90 -25.63 -9.10
N LYS A 70 2.75 -26.31 -10.24
CA LYS A 70 2.26 -25.70 -11.49
C LYS A 70 0.80 -25.29 -11.39
N ALA A 71 -0.05 -26.10 -10.75
CA ALA A 71 -1.45 -25.76 -10.50
C ALA A 71 -1.58 -24.52 -9.60
N ARG A 72 -0.77 -24.40 -8.56
CA ARG A 72 -0.68 -23.21 -7.69
C ARG A 72 -0.27 -21.97 -8.47
N ALA A 73 0.76 -22.05 -9.31
CA ALA A 73 1.23 -20.94 -10.14
C ALA A 73 0.12 -20.43 -11.09
N ILE A 74 -0.57 -21.34 -11.81
CA ILE A 74 -1.67 -20.99 -12.71
C ILE A 74 -2.86 -20.40 -11.93
N ALA A 75 -3.20 -20.95 -10.76
CA ALA A 75 -4.30 -20.45 -9.94
C ALA A 75 -4.04 -19.02 -9.45
N VAL A 76 -2.80 -18.72 -9.12
CA VAL A 76 -2.33 -17.38 -8.73
C VAL A 76 -2.46 -16.40 -9.89
N GLU A 77 -2.02 -16.76 -11.09
CA GLU A 77 -2.08 -15.95 -12.30
C GLU A 77 -3.53 -15.62 -12.68
N LEU A 78 -4.42 -16.60 -12.69
CA LEU A 78 -5.82 -16.46 -13.05
C LEU A 78 -6.64 -15.59 -12.09
N ARG A 79 -6.22 -15.46 -10.85
CA ARG A 79 -6.89 -14.60 -9.86
C ARG A 79 -6.51 -13.12 -10.00
N GLY A 80 -5.83 -12.78 -11.09
CA GLY A 80 -5.52 -11.39 -11.47
C GLY A 80 -4.56 -10.72 -10.52
N GLY A 81 -3.28 -10.94 -10.70
CA GLY A 81 -2.19 -10.03 -10.32
C GLY A 81 -2.07 -9.50 -8.88
N ASN A 82 -3.04 -9.73 -8.01
CA ASN A 82 -2.95 -9.42 -6.58
C ASN A 82 -2.12 -10.45 -5.81
N ALA A 83 -1.56 -11.43 -6.51
CA ALA A 83 -0.72 -12.47 -5.96
C ALA A 83 0.67 -11.97 -5.54
N TRP A 84 1.14 -10.84 -6.06
CA TRP A 84 2.39 -10.26 -5.57
C TRP A 84 2.32 -9.78 -4.10
N ARG A 85 1.11 -9.70 -3.51
CA ARG A 85 0.97 -9.53 -2.05
C ARG A 85 1.43 -10.76 -1.27
N PHE A 86 1.57 -11.93 -1.91
CA PHE A 86 1.92 -13.20 -1.26
C PHE A 86 2.75 -14.15 -2.14
N ASN A 87 3.44 -13.65 -3.17
CA ASN A 87 4.46 -14.43 -3.82
C ASN A 87 5.83 -13.91 -3.35
N PRO A 88 6.38 -14.43 -2.24
CA PRO A 88 7.80 -14.25 -2.01
C PRO A 88 8.48 -14.96 -3.16
N LEU A 89 9.44 -14.28 -3.78
CA LEU A 89 10.44 -14.94 -4.59
C LEU A 89 10.85 -16.23 -3.85
N PRO A 90 11.07 -17.35 -4.56
CA PRO A 90 11.68 -18.50 -3.92
C PRO A 90 12.86 -18.00 -3.11
N PHE A 91 13.12 -18.63 -1.99
CA PHE A 91 14.29 -18.31 -1.17
C PHE A 91 15.46 -18.12 -2.14
N PRO A 92 16.05 -16.95 -2.26
CA PRO A 92 17.23 -16.84 -3.10
C PRO A 92 18.16 -17.92 -2.56
N SER A 93 18.74 -18.71 -3.47
CA SER A 93 19.84 -19.60 -3.13
C SER A 93 21.02 -18.69 -2.74
N ILE A 94 20.83 -17.95 -1.67
CA ILE A 94 21.90 -17.26 -0.99
C ILE A 94 22.69 -18.44 -0.44
N VAL A 95 23.88 -18.60 -0.97
CA VAL A 95 24.92 -19.39 -0.29
C VAL A 95 25.02 -18.75 1.08
N VAL A 96 24.23 -19.28 2.02
CA VAL A 96 24.34 -18.91 3.44
C VAL A 96 25.70 -19.45 3.79
N ASP A 97 26.64 -18.58 4.12
CA ASP A 97 27.89 -19.00 4.74
C ASP A 97 27.51 -20.08 5.76
N ALA A 98 28.20 -21.20 5.74
CA ALA A 98 27.87 -22.35 6.60
C ALA A 98 27.84 -21.98 8.11
N ALA A 99 28.41 -20.82 8.47
CA ALA A 99 28.36 -20.22 9.82
C ALA A 99 27.00 -19.60 10.17
N ALA A 100 26.11 -19.34 9.22
CA ALA A 100 24.80 -18.72 9.42
C ALA A 100 23.63 -19.65 9.09
N ALA A 101 23.83 -20.96 9.13
CA ALA A 101 22.75 -21.93 8.92
C ALA A 101 21.69 -21.78 10.03
N PRO A 102 20.36 -21.82 9.69
CA PRO A 102 19.31 -21.72 10.70
C PRO A 102 19.41 -22.85 11.72
N THR A 103 19.40 -22.49 13.00
CA THR A 103 19.41 -23.42 14.12
C THR A 103 18.09 -23.34 14.90
N PRO A 104 17.70 -24.40 15.64
CA PRO A 104 16.51 -24.36 16.50
C PRO A 104 16.58 -23.26 17.58
N ASP A 105 17.79 -22.88 17.98
CA ASP A 105 18.05 -21.86 19.02
C ASP A 105 18.26 -20.45 18.46
N MET A 106 17.99 -20.24 17.16
CA MET A 106 18.10 -18.92 16.53
C MET A 106 17.27 -17.89 17.25
N THR A 107 17.90 -16.78 17.61
CA THR A 107 17.23 -15.64 18.23
C THR A 107 16.43 -14.83 17.22
N LEU A 108 15.46 -14.05 17.71
CA LEU A 108 14.71 -13.11 16.87
C LEU A 108 15.63 -12.09 16.20
N SER A 109 16.67 -11.66 16.91
CA SER A 109 17.69 -10.73 16.39
C SER A 109 18.40 -11.31 15.16
N GLU A 110 18.95 -12.51 15.28
CA GLU A 110 19.66 -13.21 14.20
C GLU A 110 18.71 -13.43 12.99
N PHE A 111 17.50 -13.93 13.22
CA PHE A 111 16.55 -14.11 12.14
C PHE A 111 16.26 -12.80 11.37
N PHE A 112 15.95 -11.73 12.09
CA PHE A 112 15.58 -10.48 11.43
C PHE A 112 16.75 -9.77 10.76
N LEU A 113 17.96 -9.83 11.34
CA LEU A 113 19.12 -9.14 10.81
C LEU A 113 19.79 -9.93 9.68
N ASP A 114 19.93 -11.25 9.83
CA ASP A 114 20.77 -12.07 8.95
C ASP A 114 19.96 -12.77 7.85
N HIS A 115 18.66 -12.99 8.07
CA HIS A 115 17.80 -13.66 7.08
C HIS A 115 16.72 -12.72 6.50
N TYR A 116 15.94 -12.06 7.37
CA TYR A 116 14.81 -11.22 6.92
C TYR A 116 15.28 -9.98 6.16
N LEU A 117 16.20 -9.18 6.74
CA LEU A 117 16.64 -7.93 6.12
C LEU A 117 17.33 -8.14 4.77
N PRO A 118 18.27 -9.07 4.57
CA PRO A 118 18.83 -9.35 3.25
C PRO A 118 17.77 -9.72 2.23
N TYR A 119 16.81 -10.56 2.63
CA TYR A 119 15.70 -10.97 1.77
C TYR A 119 14.82 -9.79 1.35
N VAL A 120 14.35 -8.97 2.28
CA VAL A 120 13.46 -7.86 1.92
C VAL A 120 14.17 -6.74 1.17
N LYS A 121 15.48 -6.57 1.35
CA LYS A 121 16.31 -5.64 0.58
C LYS A 121 16.31 -5.95 -0.91
N SER A 122 16.18 -7.22 -1.29
CA SER A 122 16.20 -7.64 -2.71
C SER A 122 14.97 -7.18 -3.50
N TYR A 123 13.82 -6.97 -2.86
CA TYR A 123 12.56 -6.66 -3.57
C TYR A 123 11.75 -5.50 -2.99
N LYS A 124 11.91 -5.18 -1.70
CA LYS A 124 11.06 -4.20 -1.01
C LYS A 124 11.68 -2.81 -1.02
N ARG A 125 11.09 -1.85 -1.71
CA ARG A 125 11.57 -0.46 -1.75
C ARG A 125 11.63 0.23 -0.37
N SER A 126 10.74 -0.15 0.56
CA SER A 126 10.65 0.46 1.89
C SER A 126 11.35 -0.37 2.99
N TRP A 127 12.37 -1.17 2.61
CA TRP A 127 13.12 -2.00 3.55
C TRP A 127 13.77 -1.20 4.70
N THR A 128 14.18 0.05 4.43
CA THR A 128 14.75 0.94 5.46
C THR A 128 13.80 1.23 6.61
N THR A 129 12.48 1.26 6.32
CA THR A 129 11.46 1.42 7.36
C THR A 129 11.34 0.16 8.23
N ASP A 130 11.44 -1.02 7.60
CA ASP A 130 11.46 -2.28 8.34
C ASP A 130 12.73 -2.38 9.18
N GLU A 131 13.89 -2.05 8.62
CA GLU A 131 15.16 -2.05 9.34
C GLU A 131 15.11 -1.13 10.57
N CYS A 132 14.58 0.08 10.42
CA CYS A 132 14.40 0.99 11.55
C CYS A 132 13.49 0.37 12.63
N MET A 133 12.35 -0.22 12.25
CA MET A 133 11.42 -0.88 13.18
C MET A 133 12.09 -2.08 13.87
N ILE A 134 12.83 -2.88 13.12
CA ILE A 134 13.55 -4.04 13.66
C ILE A 134 14.59 -3.59 14.70
N ARG A 135 15.50 -2.69 14.31
CA ARG A 135 16.60 -2.27 15.20
C ARG A 135 16.11 -1.51 16.44
N VAL A 136 15.16 -0.57 16.25
CA VAL A 136 14.73 0.32 17.34
C VAL A 136 13.78 -0.39 18.30
N HIS A 137 12.91 -1.28 17.79
CA HIS A 137 11.85 -1.87 18.61
C HIS A 137 12.00 -3.39 18.81
N LEU A 138 12.18 -4.17 17.73
CA LEU A 138 12.16 -5.63 17.87
C LEU A 138 13.41 -6.17 18.53
N VAL A 139 14.58 -5.79 18.03
CA VAL A 139 15.87 -6.27 18.59
C VAL A 139 16.04 -5.82 20.03
N ARG A 140 15.65 -4.58 20.33
CA ARG A 140 15.79 -4.05 21.69
C ARG A 140 14.96 -4.79 22.73
N HIS A 141 13.76 -5.23 22.40
CA HIS A 141 12.82 -5.81 23.37
C HIS A 141 12.67 -7.32 23.26
N LEU A 142 12.86 -7.88 22.06
CA LEU A 142 12.64 -9.29 21.77
C LEU A 142 13.84 -9.97 21.15
N GLY A 143 14.94 -9.26 20.90
CA GLY A 143 16.07 -9.75 20.12
C GLY A 143 16.74 -10.99 20.70
N SER A 144 16.82 -11.12 22.01
CA SER A 144 17.44 -12.26 22.71
C SER A 144 16.52 -13.49 22.84
N PHE A 145 15.23 -13.36 22.52
CA PHE A 145 14.34 -14.51 22.59
C PHE A 145 14.67 -15.52 21.49
N VAL A 146 14.76 -16.78 21.84
CA VAL A 146 14.81 -17.88 20.88
C VAL A 146 13.48 -17.90 20.12
N MET A 147 13.54 -17.65 18.82
CA MET A 147 12.35 -17.38 18.01
C MET A 147 11.40 -18.58 17.96
N ALA A 148 11.93 -19.80 17.88
CA ALA A 148 11.12 -21.04 17.88
C ALA A 148 10.37 -21.27 19.20
N GLN A 149 10.86 -20.72 20.32
CA GLN A 149 10.24 -20.84 21.66
C GLN A 149 9.30 -19.68 21.99
N MET A 150 9.19 -18.69 21.12
CA MET A 150 8.39 -17.48 21.38
C MET A 150 6.91 -17.81 21.43
N LYS A 151 6.28 -17.43 22.53
CA LYS A 151 4.84 -17.65 22.80
C LYS A 151 4.05 -16.34 22.72
N PRO A 152 2.73 -16.38 22.42
CA PRO A 152 1.87 -15.20 22.35
C PRO A 152 1.97 -14.23 23.54
N PRO A 153 2.09 -14.66 24.81
CA PRO A 153 2.22 -13.75 25.94
C PRO A 153 3.44 -12.83 25.87
N ALA A 154 4.59 -13.29 25.40
CA ALA A 154 5.78 -12.47 25.27
C ALA A 154 5.58 -11.32 24.25
N ILE A 155 4.86 -11.60 23.17
CA ILE A 155 4.52 -10.61 22.14
C ILE A 155 3.48 -9.62 22.69
N ALA A 156 2.50 -10.09 23.47
CA ALA A 156 1.52 -9.23 24.12
C ALA A 156 2.20 -8.27 25.10
N GLN A 157 3.13 -8.76 25.92
CA GLN A 157 3.91 -7.94 26.84
C GLN A 157 4.75 -6.89 26.12
N PHE A 158 5.38 -7.24 25.00
CA PHE A 158 6.08 -6.28 24.15
C PHE A 158 5.17 -5.14 23.67
N VAL A 159 3.94 -5.45 23.25
CA VAL A 159 2.95 -4.43 22.85
C VAL A 159 2.59 -3.53 24.03
N VAL A 160 2.40 -4.08 25.23
CA VAL A 160 2.13 -3.29 26.45
C VAL A 160 3.29 -2.33 26.70
N GLN A 161 4.54 -2.81 26.69
CA GLN A 161 5.74 -1.97 26.86
C GLN A 161 5.82 -0.85 25.83
N MET A 162 5.53 -1.13 24.56
CA MET A 162 5.47 -0.08 23.54
C MET A 162 4.41 0.97 23.85
N ARG A 163 3.22 0.56 24.32
CA ARG A 163 2.13 1.48 24.68
C ARG A 163 2.49 2.32 25.89
N GLU A 164 3.09 1.75 26.92
CA GLU A 164 3.60 2.44 28.10
C GLU A 164 4.70 3.45 27.75
N ALA A 165 5.55 3.12 26.78
CA ALA A 165 6.55 4.05 26.22
C ALA A 165 5.93 5.15 25.33
N GLY A 166 4.58 5.25 25.23
CA GLY A 166 3.87 6.30 24.51
C GLY A 166 3.72 6.09 23.01
N TYR A 167 4.11 4.93 22.45
CA TYR A 167 3.92 4.68 21.02
C TYR A 167 2.45 4.53 20.65
N ALA A 168 2.06 5.14 19.52
CA ALA A 168 0.71 5.05 18.99
C ALA A 168 0.34 3.61 18.58
N ALA A 169 -0.95 3.26 18.62
CA ALA A 169 -1.46 1.94 18.21
C ALA A 169 -1.02 1.56 16.80
N GLY A 170 -0.98 2.51 15.86
CA GLY A 170 -0.49 2.28 14.49
C GLY A 170 0.98 1.86 14.44
N THR A 171 1.85 2.37 15.33
CA THR A 171 3.26 1.96 15.43
C THR A 171 3.37 0.54 15.99
N CYS A 172 2.63 0.23 17.05
CA CYS A 172 2.57 -1.12 17.61
C CYS A 172 2.05 -2.13 16.58
N ASN A 173 0.99 -1.78 15.85
CA ASN A 173 0.45 -2.63 14.77
C ASN A 173 1.46 -2.89 13.65
N ARG A 174 2.29 -1.90 13.32
CA ARG A 174 3.36 -2.09 12.33
C ARG A 174 4.40 -3.10 12.83
N ALA A 175 4.79 -3.04 14.10
CA ALA A 175 5.66 -4.04 14.71
C ALA A 175 5.03 -5.44 14.69
N LEU A 176 3.74 -5.57 15.09
CA LEU A 176 3.00 -6.82 15.03
C LEU A 176 2.93 -7.43 13.62
N VAL A 177 2.68 -6.57 12.60
CA VAL A 177 2.65 -7.01 11.20
C VAL A 177 4.03 -7.53 10.77
N LEU A 178 5.10 -6.88 11.20
CA LEU A 178 6.47 -7.28 10.87
C LEU A 178 6.85 -8.60 11.54
N ILE A 179 6.55 -8.76 12.83
CA ILE A 179 6.76 -10.02 13.56
C ILE A 179 5.96 -11.15 12.89
N ARG A 180 4.67 -10.94 12.63
CA ARG A 180 3.80 -11.93 11.97
C ARG A 180 4.35 -12.37 10.62
N TYR A 181 4.84 -11.42 9.82
CA TYR A 181 5.43 -11.73 8.53
C TYR A 181 6.74 -12.49 8.68
N GLY A 182 7.59 -12.11 9.63
CA GLY A 182 8.83 -12.84 9.94
C GLY A 182 8.58 -14.29 10.31
N PHE A 183 7.66 -14.56 11.23
CA PHE A 183 7.28 -15.95 11.58
C PHE A 183 6.66 -16.71 10.39
N SER A 184 5.87 -16.03 9.56
CA SER A 184 5.32 -16.68 8.35
C SER A 184 6.41 -17.05 7.34
N LEU A 185 7.49 -16.26 7.28
CA LEU A 185 8.65 -16.59 6.45
C LEU A 185 9.45 -17.75 7.05
N ALA A 186 9.71 -17.75 8.36
CA ALA A 186 10.44 -18.85 9.02
C ALA A 186 9.74 -20.19 8.83
N VAL A 187 8.40 -20.24 8.98
CA VAL A 187 7.60 -21.44 8.70
C VAL A 187 7.68 -21.84 7.23
N ARG A 188 7.58 -20.89 6.30
CA ARG A 188 7.62 -21.17 4.86
C ARG A 188 9.00 -21.61 4.39
N TRP A 189 10.04 -21.10 5.00
CA TRP A 189 11.43 -21.47 4.70
C TRP A 189 11.85 -22.75 5.43
N GLU A 190 10.90 -23.40 6.14
CA GLU A 190 11.13 -24.64 6.85
C GLU A 190 12.30 -24.57 7.85
N PHE A 191 12.43 -23.42 8.49
CA PHE A 191 13.49 -23.24 9.51
C PHE A 191 13.26 -24.22 10.67
N PRO A 192 14.34 -24.82 11.22
CA PRO A 192 14.23 -25.79 12.30
C PRO A 192 13.46 -25.23 13.51
N GLY A 193 12.48 -26.01 14.01
CA GLY A 193 11.64 -25.63 15.15
C GLY A 193 10.41 -24.75 14.81
N PHE A 194 10.20 -24.35 13.54
CA PHE A 194 9.09 -23.51 13.13
C PHE A 194 7.98 -24.29 12.43
N LEU A 195 7.07 -24.86 13.21
CA LEU A 195 5.92 -25.60 12.68
C LEU A 195 4.70 -24.70 12.46
N LEU A 196 4.48 -23.73 13.35
CA LEU A 196 3.32 -22.85 13.35
C LEU A 196 3.72 -21.40 13.67
N ASN A 197 2.97 -20.45 13.11
CA ASN A 197 3.17 -19.04 13.41
C ASN A 197 2.43 -18.67 14.71
N PRO A 198 3.13 -18.30 15.80
CA PRO A 198 2.53 -17.94 17.08
C PRO A 198 1.68 -16.66 17.02
N MET A 199 1.81 -15.88 15.94
CA MET A 199 1.04 -14.64 15.72
C MET A 199 -0.36 -14.89 15.18
N ARG A 200 -0.79 -16.15 14.97
CA ARG A 200 -2.05 -16.50 14.31
C ARG A 200 -3.26 -15.86 15.00
N ASP A 201 -3.28 -15.89 16.32
CA ASP A 201 -4.41 -15.43 17.13
C ASP A 201 -4.21 -14.04 17.75
N ILE A 202 -3.07 -13.42 17.52
CA ILE A 202 -2.78 -12.06 17.99
C ILE A 202 -3.43 -11.05 17.03
N ARG A 203 -4.40 -10.29 17.54
CA ARG A 203 -5.09 -9.25 16.79
C ARG A 203 -4.31 -7.93 16.85
N ASN A 204 -4.46 -7.12 15.81
CA ASN A 204 -3.97 -5.74 15.84
C ASN A 204 -4.78 -4.92 16.85
N LEU A 205 -4.12 -3.93 17.44
CA LEU A 205 -4.78 -2.93 18.28
C LEU A 205 -5.79 -2.13 17.43
N ARG A 206 -6.88 -1.73 18.05
CA ARG A 206 -7.80 -0.78 17.42
C ARG A 206 -7.09 0.56 17.25
N ASP A 207 -7.05 1.05 16.01
CA ASP A 207 -6.41 2.31 15.65
C ASP A 207 -7.49 3.27 15.13
N ASP A 208 -8.06 4.05 16.04
CA ASP A 208 -9.12 5.02 15.76
C ASP A 208 -8.57 6.37 15.29
N ASN A 209 -7.25 6.49 15.08
CA ASN A 209 -6.56 7.71 14.66
C ASN A 209 -6.77 8.07 13.16
N LYS A 210 -7.92 7.74 12.59
CA LYS A 210 -8.31 8.23 11.27
C LYS A 210 -8.61 9.73 11.34
N ARG A 211 -7.59 10.55 11.13
CA ARG A 211 -7.79 11.99 11.01
C ARG A 211 -8.41 12.30 9.66
N GLU A 212 -9.62 12.82 9.68
CA GLU A 212 -10.32 13.34 8.51
C GLU A 212 -10.18 14.86 8.53
N ARG A 213 -9.03 15.37 8.07
CA ARG A 213 -8.75 16.80 7.98
C ARG A 213 -8.66 17.21 6.51
N PHE A 214 -9.47 18.16 6.12
CA PHE A 214 -9.40 18.89 4.85
C PHE A 214 -9.54 20.39 5.13
N LEU A 215 -9.05 21.20 4.21
CA LEU A 215 -9.10 22.65 4.32
C LEU A 215 -10.45 23.18 3.86
N SER A 216 -10.94 24.22 4.50
CA SER A 216 -11.94 25.10 3.93
C SER A 216 -11.30 26.04 2.89
N ASP A 217 -12.13 26.70 2.07
CA ASP A 217 -11.65 27.69 1.09
C ASP A 217 -10.91 28.83 1.80
N ALA A 218 -11.42 29.31 2.93
CA ALA A 218 -10.78 30.37 3.71
C ALA A 218 -9.41 29.93 4.25
N GLU A 219 -9.31 28.72 4.80
CA GLU A 219 -8.03 28.17 5.28
C GLU A 219 -7.03 27.95 4.15
N LEU A 220 -7.49 27.54 2.96
CA LEU A 220 -6.63 27.39 1.80
C LEU A 220 -6.08 28.75 1.35
N HIS A 221 -6.91 29.78 1.27
CA HIS A 221 -6.48 31.13 0.93
C HIS A 221 -5.45 31.67 1.94
N GLN A 222 -5.73 31.53 3.24
CA GLN A 222 -4.81 31.92 4.31
C GLN A 222 -3.47 31.18 4.20
N LEU A 223 -3.51 29.87 3.98
CA LEU A 223 -2.31 29.07 3.79
C LEU A 223 -1.48 29.55 2.61
N ILE A 224 -2.10 29.76 1.44
CA ILE A 224 -1.41 30.22 0.22
C ILE A 224 -0.73 31.57 0.46
N LYS A 225 -1.42 32.52 1.14
CA LYS A 225 -0.86 33.83 1.49
C LYS A 225 0.43 33.69 2.30
N ILE A 226 0.41 32.87 3.36
CA ILE A 226 1.58 32.69 4.24
C ILE A 226 2.69 31.88 3.56
N VAL A 227 2.33 30.89 2.69
CA VAL A 227 3.32 30.13 1.94
C VAL A 227 4.07 31.01 0.94
N ALA A 228 3.42 32.04 0.37
CA ALA A 228 4.05 32.97 -0.54
C ALA A 228 5.16 33.81 0.13
N GLU A 229 5.09 34.00 1.46
CA GLU A 229 6.08 34.70 2.28
C GLU A 229 7.23 33.79 2.76
N SER A 230 7.27 32.53 2.34
CA SER A 230 8.28 31.56 2.79
C SER A 230 9.65 31.82 2.18
N ASP A 231 10.71 31.73 2.99
CA ASP A 231 12.10 31.76 2.54
C ASP A 231 12.44 30.67 1.51
N ASN A 232 11.67 29.59 1.52
CA ASN A 232 11.77 28.55 0.50
C ASN A 232 10.94 28.94 -0.72
N THR A 233 11.56 29.61 -1.68
CA THR A 233 10.92 30.13 -2.90
C THR A 233 10.24 29.05 -3.76
N VAL A 234 10.52 27.76 -3.55
CA VAL A 234 9.89 26.66 -4.27
C VAL A 234 8.68 26.12 -3.54
N LEU A 235 8.54 26.39 -2.22
CA LEU A 235 7.48 25.80 -1.40
C LEU A 235 6.08 26.19 -1.88
N LEU A 236 5.87 27.44 -2.28
CA LEU A 236 4.59 27.91 -2.83
C LEU A 236 4.16 27.05 -4.03
N HIS A 237 5.07 26.84 -4.97
CA HIS A 237 4.78 26.06 -6.17
C HIS A 237 4.50 24.58 -5.84
N ILE A 238 5.21 24.01 -4.86
CA ILE A 238 4.96 22.64 -4.38
C ILE A 238 3.56 22.53 -3.77
N VAL A 239 3.19 23.46 -2.89
CA VAL A 239 1.88 23.46 -2.20
C VAL A 239 0.75 23.66 -3.21
N LEU A 240 0.87 24.63 -4.11
CA LEU A 240 -0.13 24.86 -5.15
C LEU A 240 -0.27 23.65 -6.09
N PHE A 241 0.83 23.04 -6.51
CA PHE A 241 0.78 21.88 -7.40
C PHE A 241 0.16 20.64 -6.71
N LEU A 242 0.44 20.45 -5.42
CA LEU A 242 -0.25 19.43 -4.61
C LEU A 242 -1.76 19.68 -4.53
N THR A 243 -2.15 20.95 -4.37
CA THR A 243 -3.56 21.36 -4.29
C THR A 243 -4.27 21.20 -5.64
N TYR A 244 -3.61 21.53 -6.76
CA TYR A 244 -4.20 21.40 -8.10
C TYR A 244 -4.28 19.98 -8.63
N THR A 245 -3.45 19.07 -8.15
CA THR A 245 -3.32 17.72 -8.70
C THR A 245 -3.78 16.61 -7.74
N GLY A 246 -3.87 16.91 -6.45
CA GLY A 246 -4.11 15.90 -5.42
C GLY A 246 -3.03 14.81 -5.35
N ALA A 247 -1.88 15.01 -5.96
CA ALA A 247 -0.79 14.05 -6.02
C ALA A 247 -0.17 13.78 -4.64
N ARG A 248 0.57 12.69 -4.49
CA ARG A 248 1.32 12.42 -3.26
C ARG A 248 2.55 13.33 -3.18
N LYS A 249 2.91 13.74 -1.96
CA LYS A 249 4.07 14.62 -1.74
C LYS A 249 5.32 14.17 -2.52
N ARG A 250 5.66 12.89 -2.47
CA ARG A 250 6.87 12.40 -3.14
C ARG A 250 6.75 12.42 -4.66
N GLU A 251 5.55 12.18 -5.19
CA GLU A 251 5.27 12.27 -6.63
C GLU A 251 5.55 13.69 -7.14
N VAL A 252 5.14 14.73 -6.38
CA VAL A 252 5.41 16.13 -6.73
C VAL A 252 6.89 16.49 -6.57
N LEU A 253 7.52 16.09 -5.46
CA LEU A 253 8.93 16.39 -5.25
C LEU A 253 9.86 15.76 -6.29
N ASP A 254 9.47 14.63 -6.87
CA ASP A 254 10.21 13.90 -7.91
C ASP A 254 9.76 14.24 -9.34
N ALA A 255 8.79 15.16 -9.50
CA ALA A 255 8.22 15.51 -10.80
C ALA A 255 9.29 16.04 -11.77
N ARG A 256 9.26 15.53 -13.02
CA ARG A 256 10.21 15.88 -14.07
C ARG A 256 9.52 16.61 -15.21
N TRP A 257 10.26 17.43 -15.93
CA TRP A 257 9.77 18.11 -17.11
C TRP A 257 9.39 17.15 -18.24
N ASP A 258 10.13 16.08 -18.42
CA ASP A 258 9.87 15.02 -19.42
C ASP A 258 8.54 14.28 -19.18
N ASP A 259 7.98 14.37 -17.97
CA ASP A 259 6.69 13.78 -17.63
C ASP A 259 5.50 14.72 -17.88
N VAL A 260 5.74 15.95 -18.34
CA VAL A 260 4.69 16.90 -18.73
C VAL A 260 4.43 16.81 -20.21
N ASN A 261 3.25 16.36 -20.58
CA ASN A 261 2.78 16.39 -21.96
C ASN A 261 1.98 17.68 -22.19
N TRP A 262 2.52 18.60 -22.98
CA TRP A 262 1.91 19.90 -23.26
C TRP A 262 0.81 19.84 -24.31
N ASP A 263 0.80 18.81 -25.18
CA ASP A 263 -0.23 18.62 -26.22
C ASP A 263 -1.53 18.11 -25.59
N SER A 264 -1.42 17.08 -24.74
CA SER A 264 -2.56 16.52 -24.01
C SER A 264 -2.86 17.23 -22.68
N LEU A 265 -2.08 18.27 -22.31
CA LEU A 265 -2.18 19.00 -21.04
C LEU A 265 -2.27 18.06 -19.85
N SER A 266 -1.36 17.10 -19.77
CA SER A 266 -1.34 16.08 -18.73
C SER A 266 0.04 15.88 -18.13
N TRP A 267 0.07 15.49 -16.86
CA TRP A 267 1.29 15.11 -16.15
C TRP A 267 1.26 13.61 -15.88
N ARG A 268 2.29 12.91 -16.39
CA ARG A 268 2.52 11.49 -16.19
C ARG A 268 3.24 11.24 -14.87
N ILE A 269 2.74 10.37 -14.05
CA ILE A 269 3.43 9.84 -12.87
C ILE A 269 3.91 8.43 -13.21
N PRO A 270 5.21 8.23 -13.51
CA PRO A 270 5.72 7.00 -14.10
C PRO A 270 5.67 5.82 -13.15
N ILE A 271 5.82 6.06 -11.86
CA ILE A 271 5.84 5.00 -10.84
C ILE A 271 5.00 5.42 -9.64
N THR A 272 3.79 4.87 -9.54
CA THR A 272 2.96 5.04 -8.34
C THR A 272 3.31 3.99 -7.28
N LYS A 273 2.80 4.16 -6.07
CA LYS A 273 2.92 3.15 -5.00
C LYS A 273 2.35 1.77 -5.40
N SER A 274 1.43 1.74 -6.36
CA SER A 274 0.81 0.52 -6.90
C SER A 274 1.55 -0.05 -8.12
N GLY A 275 2.64 0.56 -8.57
CA GLY A 275 3.39 0.16 -9.75
C GLY A 275 2.76 0.56 -11.10
N LYS A 276 1.58 1.20 -11.08
CA LYS A 276 0.88 1.64 -12.30
C LYS A 276 1.25 3.07 -12.67
N VAL A 277 1.41 3.32 -13.96
CA VAL A 277 1.52 4.68 -14.52
C VAL A 277 0.18 5.40 -14.33
N ARG A 278 0.20 6.69 -14.02
CA ARG A 278 -1.00 7.53 -13.89
C ARG A 278 -0.79 8.83 -14.61
N HIS A 279 -1.82 9.30 -15.31
CA HIS A 279 -1.87 10.60 -15.96
C HIS A 279 -2.85 11.51 -15.21
N ILE A 280 -2.43 12.71 -14.87
CA ILE A 280 -3.25 13.72 -14.21
C ILE A 280 -3.47 14.87 -15.20
N PRO A 281 -4.73 15.20 -15.55
CA PRO A 281 -5.02 16.39 -16.35
C PRO A 281 -4.56 17.66 -15.63
N LEU A 282 -3.96 18.58 -16.37
CA LEU A 282 -3.46 19.84 -15.85
C LEU A 282 -4.52 20.94 -16.00
N SER A 283 -5.06 21.43 -14.89
CA SER A 283 -5.93 22.60 -14.87
C SER A 283 -5.17 23.85 -15.36
N LYS A 284 -5.88 24.89 -15.81
CA LYS A 284 -5.29 26.18 -16.22
C LYS A 284 -4.35 26.75 -15.14
N GLY A 285 -4.70 26.59 -13.86
CA GLY A 285 -3.85 27.01 -12.74
C GLY A 285 -2.55 26.21 -12.65
N ALA A 286 -2.63 24.89 -12.83
CA ALA A 286 -1.44 24.02 -12.84
C ALA A 286 -0.52 24.33 -14.04
N GLN A 287 -1.10 24.56 -15.23
CA GLN A 287 -0.35 24.94 -16.43
C GLN A 287 0.41 26.27 -16.22
N ARG A 288 -0.27 27.30 -15.73
CA ARG A 288 0.34 28.61 -15.42
C ARG A 288 1.51 28.45 -14.44
N LEU A 289 1.29 27.70 -13.36
CA LEU A 289 2.32 27.42 -12.36
C LEU A 289 3.56 26.74 -12.98
N LEU A 290 3.36 25.77 -13.85
CA LEU A 290 4.47 25.09 -14.54
C LEU A 290 5.23 26.04 -15.47
N LEU A 291 4.54 26.90 -16.21
CA LEU A 291 5.19 27.91 -17.06
C LEU A 291 6.01 28.92 -16.22
N GLU A 292 5.47 29.42 -15.11
CA GLU A 292 6.19 30.29 -14.17
C GLU A 292 7.44 29.61 -13.61
N ARG A 293 7.33 28.32 -13.24
CA ARG A 293 8.49 27.54 -12.78
C ARG A 293 9.55 27.35 -13.85
N ARG A 294 9.15 27.09 -15.10
CA ARG A 294 10.07 26.93 -16.22
C ARG A 294 10.81 28.24 -16.49
N ASN A 295 10.09 29.36 -16.49
CA ASN A 295 10.69 30.68 -16.67
C ASN A 295 11.67 31.02 -15.53
N ALA A 296 11.29 30.79 -14.26
CA ALA A 296 12.16 31.04 -13.12
C ALA A 296 13.44 30.18 -13.13
N GLN A 297 13.36 28.95 -13.65
CA GLN A 297 14.55 28.11 -13.82
C GLN A 297 15.43 28.57 -14.98
N ASN A 298 14.84 28.97 -16.10
CA ASN A 298 15.58 29.50 -17.27
C ASN A 298 16.31 30.80 -16.96
N THR A 299 15.68 31.74 -16.24
CA THR A 299 16.29 32.98 -15.82
C THR A 299 17.52 32.77 -14.94
N LYS A 300 17.48 31.75 -14.06
CA LYS A 300 18.63 31.39 -13.20
C LYS A 300 19.73 30.61 -13.93
N LYS A 301 19.45 30.01 -15.07
CA LYS A 301 20.46 29.31 -15.92
C LYS A 301 21.49 30.27 -16.47
N VAL A 302 21.15 31.55 -16.68
CA VAL A 302 22.08 32.61 -17.14
C VAL A 302 23.21 32.88 -16.12
N ALA A 303 22.99 32.54 -14.84
CA ALA A 303 23.98 32.77 -13.77
C ALA A 303 24.77 31.48 -13.40
N LEU A 304 24.28 30.27 -13.79
CA LEU A 304 24.93 28.98 -13.53
C LEU A 304 24.99 28.20 -14.86
N ALA A 305 26.04 28.50 -15.62
CA ALA A 305 26.28 27.88 -16.94
C ALA A 305 25.95 26.37 -16.96
N ASP A 306 25.12 25.97 -17.93
CA ASP A 306 24.88 24.63 -18.47
C ASP A 306 24.28 23.50 -17.60
N LEU A 307 24.01 23.66 -16.34
CA LEU A 307 23.43 22.58 -15.53
C LEU A 307 21.91 22.69 -15.40
N GLY A 308 21.18 22.41 -16.49
CA GLY A 308 19.73 22.26 -16.48
C GLY A 308 19.31 21.10 -15.55
N THR A 309 18.37 21.36 -14.64
CA THR A 309 17.78 20.27 -13.86
C THR A 309 16.56 19.68 -14.58
N PRO A 310 16.43 18.35 -14.65
CA PRO A 310 15.24 17.71 -15.20
C PRO A 310 14.03 17.81 -14.28
N PHE A 311 14.20 18.30 -13.04
CA PHE A 311 13.16 18.31 -12.02
C PHE A 311 12.41 19.64 -11.98
N ILE A 312 11.07 19.58 -11.93
CA ILE A 312 10.19 20.75 -11.86
C ILE A 312 10.41 21.54 -10.56
N PHE A 313 10.45 20.82 -9.42
CA PHE A 313 10.58 21.40 -8.09
C PHE A 313 11.96 21.11 -7.48
N ALA A 314 13.01 21.33 -8.27
CA ALA A 314 14.37 21.12 -7.80
C ALA A 314 14.73 22.07 -6.63
N ASN A 315 15.54 21.56 -5.70
CA ASN A 315 16.17 22.38 -4.67
C ASN A 315 17.18 23.33 -5.35
N PRO A 316 17.06 24.66 -5.14
CA PRO A 316 17.93 25.64 -5.81
C PRO A 316 19.43 25.46 -5.52
N LYS A 317 19.78 24.86 -4.37
CA LYS A 317 21.18 24.65 -3.96
C LYS A 317 21.80 23.39 -4.58
N THR A 318 21.00 22.31 -4.74
CA THR A 318 21.55 21.01 -5.15
C THR A 318 21.12 20.59 -6.55
N LEU A 319 20.17 21.29 -7.17
CA LEU A 319 19.52 21.00 -8.44
C LEU A 319 18.86 19.59 -8.49
N ARG A 320 18.71 18.95 -7.33
CA ARG A 320 18.08 17.64 -7.14
C ARG A 320 16.71 17.80 -6.45
N PRO A 321 15.87 16.75 -6.45
CA PRO A 321 14.64 16.75 -5.67
C PRO A 321 14.90 17.05 -4.19
N PHE A 322 13.98 17.77 -3.55
CA PHE A 322 14.03 17.89 -2.10
C PHE A 322 13.90 16.52 -1.43
N VAL A 323 14.81 16.22 -0.52
CA VAL A 323 14.66 15.07 0.38
C VAL A 323 13.43 15.29 1.28
N SER A 324 13.33 16.49 1.85
CA SER A 324 12.22 16.90 2.69
C SER A 324 12.04 18.42 2.60
N VAL A 325 10.79 18.87 2.68
CA VAL A 325 10.39 20.27 2.86
C VAL A 325 9.76 20.51 4.23
N TYR A 326 10.03 19.60 5.18
CA TYR A 326 9.35 19.57 6.48
C TYR A 326 9.51 20.87 7.25
N TYR A 327 10.72 21.39 7.41
CA TYR A 327 10.98 22.59 8.20
C TYR A 327 10.25 23.82 7.65
N SER A 328 10.37 24.08 6.34
CA SER A 328 9.66 25.20 5.69
C SER A 328 8.14 25.03 5.81
N TRP A 329 7.63 23.82 5.64
CA TRP A 329 6.22 23.50 5.83
C TRP A 329 5.75 23.70 7.27
N ASP A 330 6.53 23.23 8.25
CA ASP A 330 6.19 23.37 9.67
C ASP A 330 6.08 24.83 10.12
N THR A 331 7.01 25.66 9.65
CA THR A 331 6.98 27.10 9.89
C THR A 331 5.71 27.72 9.31
N VAL A 332 5.41 27.45 8.05
CA VAL A 332 4.26 28.02 7.35
C VAL A 332 2.93 27.59 7.96
N ARG A 333 2.72 26.29 8.20
CA ARG A 333 1.46 25.80 8.79
C ARG A 333 1.20 26.34 10.19
N LYS A 334 2.26 26.60 10.98
CA LYS A 334 2.14 27.24 12.29
C LYS A 334 1.79 28.73 12.16
N LYS A 335 2.46 29.46 11.28
CA LYS A 335 2.17 30.90 11.00
C LYS A 335 0.76 31.10 10.45
N SER A 336 0.22 30.15 9.68
CA SER A 336 -1.15 30.20 9.16
C SER A 336 -2.23 29.74 10.16
N GLY A 337 -1.87 29.48 11.42
CA GLY A 337 -2.81 28.97 12.43
C GLY A 337 -3.24 27.49 12.24
N LEU A 338 -2.61 26.80 11.29
CA LEU A 338 -2.97 25.42 10.89
C LEU A 338 -1.94 24.39 11.39
N ALA A 339 -1.49 24.52 12.66
CA ALA A 339 -0.41 23.72 13.24
C ALA A 339 -0.63 22.19 13.14
N GLY A 340 -1.88 21.74 13.11
CA GLY A 340 -2.24 20.33 12.95
C GLY A 340 -2.26 19.83 11.50
N LEU A 341 -2.12 20.72 10.51
CA LEU A 341 -2.21 20.40 9.09
C LEU A 341 -0.97 19.64 8.61
N ARG A 342 -1.17 18.51 7.96
CA ARG A 342 -0.10 17.74 7.30
C ARG A 342 -0.11 18.05 5.80
N MET A 343 1.03 17.97 5.15
CA MET A 343 1.10 18.15 3.69
C MET A 343 0.25 17.12 2.92
N HIS A 344 0.01 15.95 3.50
CA HIS A 344 -0.90 14.94 2.91
C HIS A 344 -2.37 15.36 2.97
N ASP A 345 -2.73 16.25 3.88
CA ASP A 345 -4.10 16.74 4.03
C ASP A 345 -4.52 17.66 2.86
N LEU A 346 -3.54 18.22 2.10
CA LEU A 346 -3.81 18.91 0.83
C LEU A 346 -4.45 17.96 -0.20
N ARG A 347 -4.02 16.72 -0.24
CA ARG A 347 -4.64 15.70 -1.09
C ARG A 347 -6.06 15.33 -0.61
N HIS A 348 -6.28 15.32 0.71
CA HIS A 348 -7.63 15.14 1.26
C HIS A 348 -8.52 16.34 0.91
N SER A 349 -7.98 17.55 0.96
CA SER A 349 -8.69 18.77 0.56
C SER A 349 -9.05 18.76 -0.92
N PHE A 350 -8.13 18.37 -1.81
CA PHE A 350 -8.42 18.21 -3.24
C PHE A 350 -9.60 17.25 -3.47
N ALA A 351 -9.60 16.09 -2.80
CA ALA A 351 -10.71 15.14 -2.90
C ALA A 351 -12.02 15.73 -2.39
N SER A 352 -11.99 16.42 -1.24
CA SER A 352 -13.15 17.07 -0.65
C SER A 352 -13.73 18.15 -1.57
N PHE A 353 -12.89 19.03 -2.14
CA PHE A 353 -13.32 20.06 -3.10
C PHE A 353 -13.99 19.46 -4.34
N LEU A 354 -13.44 18.37 -4.88
CA LEU A 354 -14.06 17.70 -6.03
C LEU A 354 -15.42 17.10 -5.68
N VAL A 355 -15.54 16.42 -4.55
CA VAL A 355 -16.81 15.83 -4.10
C VAL A 355 -17.85 16.93 -3.83
N ASN A 356 -17.46 18.02 -3.16
CA ASN A 356 -18.34 19.17 -2.91
C ASN A 356 -18.74 19.87 -4.23
N ALA A 357 -17.83 19.94 -5.21
CA ALA A 357 -18.11 20.43 -6.55
C ALA A 357 -18.91 19.43 -7.40
N GLY A 358 -19.22 18.25 -6.84
CA GLY A 358 -20.12 17.30 -7.45
C GLY A 358 -19.53 16.26 -8.32
N ARG A 359 -18.28 16.06 -8.28
CA ARG A 359 -17.66 14.98 -9.01
C ARG A 359 -17.95 13.63 -8.34
N SER A 360 -18.10 12.61 -9.15
CA SER A 360 -18.35 11.26 -8.66
C SER A 360 -17.14 10.72 -7.89
N LEU A 361 -17.39 9.81 -6.96
CA LEU A 361 -16.28 9.12 -6.24
C LEU A 361 -15.36 8.35 -7.19
N TYR A 362 -15.88 7.92 -8.34
CA TYR A 362 -15.08 7.26 -9.38
C TYR A 362 -14.07 8.23 -10.02
N GLU A 363 -14.52 9.43 -10.44
CA GLU A 363 -13.62 10.48 -10.98
C GLU A 363 -12.54 10.84 -9.96
N VAL A 364 -12.93 11.00 -8.69
CA VAL A 364 -11.98 11.30 -7.59
C VAL A 364 -11.00 10.15 -7.39
N GLN A 365 -11.45 8.90 -7.48
CA GLN A 365 -10.59 7.71 -7.40
C GLN A 365 -9.54 7.69 -8.50
N GLU A 366 -9.95 7.92 -9.74
CA GLU A 366 -9.06 7.95 -10.91
C GLU A 366 -8.02 9.07 -10.79
N LEU A 367 -8.45 10.30 -10.48
CA LEU A 367 -7.56 11.44 -10.31
C LEU A 367 -6.55 11.22 -9.17
N LEU A 368 -6.98 10.62 -8.06
CA LEU A 368 -6.11 10.30 -6.94
C LEU A 368 -5.24 9.06 -7.20
N GLY A 369 -5.64 8.17 -8.11
CA GLY A 369 -5.00 6.88 -8.35
C GLY A 369 -5.09 5.95 -7.13
N HIS A 370 -6.29 5.81 -6.58
CA HIS A 370 -6.56 4.82 -5.54
C HIS A 370 -6.86 3.47 -6.18
N ALA A 371 -6.06 2.46 -5.83
CA ALA A 371 -6.27 1.10 -6.33
C ALA A 371 -7.58 0.45 -5.81
N ASP A 372 -8.10 0.95 -4.68
CA ASP A 372 -9.29 0.44 -4.01
C ASP A 372 -10.26 1.59 -3.73
N ILE A 373 -11.50 1.44 -4.20
CA ILE A 373 -12.59 2.43 -4.01
C ILE A 373 -12.84 2.70 -2.52
N ARG A 374 -12.63 1.72 -1.64
CA ARG A 374 -12.78 1.89 -0.18
C ARG A 374 -11.91 3.03 0.38
N THR A 375 -10.79 3.32 -0.28
CA THR A 375 -9.94 4.47 0.10
C THR A 375 -10.62 5.80 -0.23
N THR A 376 -11.40 5.86 -1.31
CA THR A 376 -12.12 7.07 -1.75
C THR A 376 -13.47 7.20 -1.05
N SER A 377 -14.10 6.09 -0.65
CA SER A 377 -15.40 6.08 0.04
C SER A 377 -15.41 6.85 1.36
N ARG A 378 -14.25 7.17 1.94
CA ARG A 378 -14.16 8.07 3.09
C ARG A 378 -14.72 9.47 2.82
N TYR A 379 -14.80 9.89 1.57
CA TYR A 379 -15.35 11.19 1.17
C TYR A 379 -16.84 11.12 0.84
N ALA A 380 -17.47 9.94 0.88
CA ALA A 380 -18.87 9.76 0.50
C ALA A 380 -19.85 10.58 1.35
N HIS A 381 -19.51 10.79 2.64
CA HIS A 381 -20.33 11.58 3.56
C HIS A 381 -20.43 13.06 3.17
N LEU A 382 -19.50 13.59 2.37
CA LEU A 382 -19.50 14.97 1.88
C LEU A 382 -20.55 15.20 0.77
N SER A 383 -21.14 14.13 0.21
CA SER A 383 -22.13 14.20 -0.84
C SER A 383 -23.59 14.09 -0.34
N ARG A 384 -23.85 14.23 0.97
CA ARG A 384 -25.21 14.06 1.54
C ARG A 384 -26.26 14.99 0.93
N GLU A 385 -25.94 16.28 0.72
CA GLU A 385 -26.88 17.23 0.08
C GLU A 385 -27.29 16.80 -1.33
N ARG A 386 -26.37 16.10 -2.03
CA ARG A 386 -26.65 15.57 -3.36
C ARG A 386 -27.49 14.31 -3.34
N LEU A 387 -27.41 13.49 -2.30
CA LEU A 387 -28.30 12.35 -2.16
C LEU A 387 -29.75 12.83 -2.02
N ASN A 388 -29.98 13.92 -1.30
CA ASN A 388 -31.27 14.56 -1.21
C ASN A 388 -31.73 15.08 -2.60
N ALA A 389 -30.86 15.84 -3.29
CA ALA A 389 -31.16 16.32 -4.64
C ALA A 389 -31.39 15.19 -5.65
N ALA A 390 -30.67 14.07 -5.53
CA ALA A 390 -30.85 12.92 -6.42
C ALA A 390 -32.19 12.21 -6.20
N VAL A 391 -32.69 12.18 -4.97
CA VAL A 391 -34.02 11.60 -4.67
C VAL A 391 -35.15 12.49 -5.23
N GLU A 392 -34.96 13.80 -5.18
CA GLU A 392 -35.94 14.75 -5.74
C GLU A 392 -36.09 14.61 -7.27
N VAL A 393 -35.07 14.17 -7.99
CA VAL A 393 -35.12 13.93 -9.45
C VAL A 393 -36.11 12.82 -9.80
N ILE A 394 -36.40 11.88 -8.86
CA ILE A 394 -37.24 10.71 -9.09
C ILE A 394 -38.68 10.97 -8.55
N ALA A 395 -38.86 12.01 -7.73
CA ALA A 395 -40.16 12.31 -7.16
C ALA A 395 -41.12 12.78 -8.25
N PRO A 396 -42.10 11.97 -8.68
CA PRO A 396 -43.15 12.46 -9.58
C PRO A 396 -43.99 13.50 -8.84
N GLU A 397 -44.38 14.57 -9.52
CA GLU A 397 -45.41 15.48 -9.03
C GLU A 397 -46.73 14.70 -8.90
N VAL A 398 -46.93 14.04 -7.78
CA VAL A 398 -48.20 13.40 -7.48
C VAL A 398 -49.08 14.44 -6.79
N PRO A 399 -50.21 14.81 -7.37
CA PRO A 399 -51.15 15.69 -6.71
C PRO A 399 -51.79 14.95 -5.51
N TRP A 400 -51.25 15.20 -4.32
CA TRP A 400 -51.84 14.68 -3.08
C TRP A 400 -53.26 15.27 -2.94
N ARG A 401 -54.26 14.42 -3.01
CA ARG A 401 -55.61 14.84 -2.65
C ARG A 401 -55.61 15.31 -1.20
N LYS A 402 -56.04 16.57 -1.00
CA LYS A 402 -56.28 17.14 0.33
C LYS A 402 -57.42 16.41 1.03
#